data_9fb3471dd683e03ae06eb6d471322440
#
_entry.id   9fb3471dd683e03ae06eb6d471322440
#
_cell.length_a   1.000
_cell.length_b   1.000
_cell.length_c   1.000
_cell.angle_alpha   90.00
_cell.angle_beta   90.00
_cell.angle_gamma   90.00
#
_symmetry.space_group_name_H-M   'P 1'
#
loop_
_entity.id
_entity.type
_entity.pdbx_description
1 polymer ?
#
loop_
_entity_poly.entity_id
_entity_poly.type
_entity_poly.pdbx_seq_one_letter_code
_entity_poly.pdbx_strand_id
1 'polypeptide(L)'
;MNAKEFQYNDVVINGFVALFVNLAILPLLIVMSFILFKGSIVLFLLLILFLAAAILMIPGYFSQEPNEARAMVFFGKYKGTFTETGFFWVNPFMNKKKLSLRARNLDIEPIKVNDKIGNPILIGLVLVWKLKDTYKAMFEIDAQTMADNKGTGQMSVTVAGRMNAFEDFVRVQSDAALRQVAGLYAYDDNEANSDELTLRSGGDEINDQLEHQLNDCLLYTSPSPRDCS
;
A
#
# COMPACT_ATOMS: atom_id res chain seq x y z
N MET A 1 19.01 0.81 8.86
CA MET A 1 18.46 -0.54 9.13
C MET A 1 17.60 -0.91 7.94
N ASN A 2 18.08 -1.78 7.04
CA ASN A 2 17.28 -2.27 5.92
C ASN A 2 16.23 -3.26 6.47
N ALA A 3 15.11 -2.77 6.92
CA ALA A 3 14.00 -3.61 7.30
C ALA A 3 13.39 -4.16 6.01
N LYS A 4 13.59 -5.44 5.75
CA LYS A 4 12.96 -6.15 4.63
C LYS A 4 11.52 -6.49 5.00
N GLU A 5 10.64 -6.49 4.00
CA GLU A 5 9.31 -7.05 4.14
C GLU A 5 9.42 -8.52 4.58
N PHE A 6 8.65 -8.90 5.59
CA PHE A 6 8.53 -10.29 6.02
C PHE A 6 7.07 -10.64 6.26
N GLN A 7 6.76 -11.91 6.05
CA GLN A 7 5.41 -12.41 6.23
C GLN A 7 5.04 -12.42 7.73
N TYR A 8 3.81 -12.07 8.04
CA TYR A 8 3.31 -12.08 9.40
C TYR A 8 3.20 -13.52 9.92
N ASN A 9 3.95 -13.85 10.97
CA ASN A 9 4.07 -15.19 11.54
C ASN A 9 3.49 -15.34 12.95
N ASP A 10 2.91 -14.28 13.52
CA ASP A 10 2.26 -14.39 14.83
C ASP A 10 0.91 -15.14 14.73
N VAL A 11 0.28 -15.41 15.85
CA VAL A 11 -0.95 -16.21 15.94
C VAL A 11 -2.08 -15.60 15.09
N VAL A 12 -2.48 -16.34 14.07
CA VAL A 12 -3.65 -16.06 13.24
C VAL A 12 -4.64 -17.21 13.41
N ILE A 13 -5.86 -16.89 13.81
CA ILE A 13 -6.94 -17.87 14.00
C ILE A 13 -7.96 -17.67 12.89
N ASN A 14 -8.53 -18.77 12.40
CA ASN A 14 -9.66 -18.67 11.48
C ASN A 14 -10.79 -17.88 12.14
N GLY A 15 -11.25 -16.83 11.48
CA GLY A 15 -12.23 -15.90 12.04
C GLY A 15 -13.57 -16.55 12.36
N PHE A 16 -13.99 -17.57 11.58
CA PHE A 16 -15.23 -18.33 11.86
C PHE A 16 -15.11 -19.13 13.14
N VAL A 17 -13.96 -19.78 13.39
CA VAL A 17 -13.71 -20.52 14.62
C VAL A 17 -13.71 -19.59 15.81
N ALA A 18 -12.97 -18.48 15.72
CA ALA A 18 -12.92 -17.47 16.78
C ALA A 18 -14.31 -16.86 17.07
N LEU A 19 -15.10 -16.60 16.02
CA LEU A 19 -16.46 -16.08 16.15
C LEU A 19 -17.39 -17.10 16.80
N PHE A 20 -17.32 -18.36 16.41
CA PHE A 20 -18.13 -19.41 17.00
C PHE A 20 -17.81 -19.60 18.49
N VAL A 21 -16.52 -19.61 18.83
CA VAL A 21 -16.07 -19.70 20.24
C VAL A 21 -16.57 -18.51 21.04
N ASN A 22 -16.43 -17.28 20.50
CA ASN A 22 -16.89 -16.07 21.18
C ASN A 22 -18.42 -16.06 21.34
N LEU A 23 -19.16 -16.48 20.30
CA LEU A 23 -20.62 -16.57 20.32
C LEU A 23 -21.13 -17.67 21.28
N ALA A 24 -20.41 -18.79 21.41
CA ALA A 24 -20.78 -19.88 22.32
C ALA A 24 -20.47 -19.56 23.78
N ILE A 25 -19.35 -18.88 24.04
CA ILE A 25 -18.92 -18.50 25.39
C ILE A 25 -19.90 -17.51 26.01
N LEU A 26 -20.39 -16.51 25.25
CA LEU A 26 -21.30 -15.47 25.76
C LEU A 26 -22.59 -16.03 26.38
N PRO A 27 -23.43 -16.86 25.69
CA PRO A 27 -24.64 -17.42 26.26
C PRO A 27 -24.33 -18.40 27.38
N LEU A 28 -23.22 -19.17 27.28
CA LEU A 28 -22.81 -20.09 28.35
C LEU A 28 -22.53 -19.35 29.64
N LEU A 29 -21.84 -18.23 29.58
CA LEU A 29 -21.54 -17.37 30.75
C LEU A 29 -22.81 -16.74 31.32
N ILE A 30 -23.76 -16.32 30.48
CA ILE A 30 -25.04 -15.77 30.92
C ILE A 30 -25.86 -16.86 31.67
N VAL A 31 -25.95 -18.06 31.10
CA VAL A 31 -26.68 -19.19 31.73
C VAL A 31 -26.01 -19.60 33.06
N MET A 32 -24.69 -19.76 33.04
CA MET A 32 -23.92 -20.06 34.28
C MET A 32 -24.12 -18.99 35.35
N SER A 33 -24.11 -17.71 34.98
CA SER A 33 -24.38 -16.61 35.90
C SER A 33 -25.77 -16.70 36.47
N PHE A 34 -26.80 -17.03 35.67
CA PHE A 34 -28.19 -17.14 36.14
C PHE A 34 -28.37 -18.32 37.09
N ILE A 35 -27.73 -19.46 36.83
CA ILE A 35 -27.80 -20.66 37.67
C ILE A 35 -27.05 -20.46 39.02
N LEU A 36 -25.90 -19.81 38.97
CA LEU A 36 -25.04 -19.58 40.12
C LEU A 36 -25.39 -18.33 40.91
N PHE A 37 -26.28 -17.48 40.38
CA PHE A 37 -26.68 -16.22 41.00
C PHE A 37 -27.62 -16.45 42.18
N LYS A 38 -27.03 -16.85 43.31
CA LYS A 38 -27.66 -16.82 44.63
C LYS A 38 -27.28 -15.55 45.42
N GLY A 39 -27.31 -14.39 44.75
CA GLY A 39 -27.00 -13.10 45.40
C GLY A 39 -25.51 -12.81 45.63
N SER A 40 -24.60 -13.56 45.01
CA SER A 40 -23.17 -13.32 45.15
C SER A 40 -22.68 -12.18 44.25
N ILE A 41 -22.30 -11.09 44.84
CA ILE A 41 -21.73 -9.89 44.17
C ILE A 41 -20.48 -10.24 43.34
N VAL A 42 -19.70 -11.23 43.77
CA VAL A 42 -18.49 -11.70 43.10
C VAL A 42 -18.81 -12.31 41.74
N LEU A 43 -19.88 -13.12 41.64
CA LEU A 43 -20.30 -13.70 40.38
C LEU A 43 -20.81 -12.65 39.36
N PHE A 44 -21.46 -11.62 39.84
CA PHE A 44 -21.88 -10.49 39.02
C PHE A 44 -20.70 -9.69 38.47
N LEU A 45 -19.67 -9.43 39.26
CA LEU A 45 -18.44 -8.76 38.84
C LEU A 45 -17.66 -9.60 37.81
N LEU A 46 -17.59 -10.93 38.01
CA LEU A 46 -16.98 -11.84 37.01
C LEU A 46 -17.72 -11.82 35.70
N LEU A 47 -19.04 -11.79 35.69
CA LEU A 47 -19.82 -11.69 34.46
C LEU A 47 -19.51 -10.42 33.69
N ILE A 48 -19.45 -9.27 34.36
CA ILE A 48 -19.09 -8.00 33.75
C ILE A 48 -17.68 -8.05 33.18
N LEU A 49 -16.73 -8.64 33.87
CA LEU A 49 -15.35 -8.79 33.42
C LEU A 49 -15.28 -9.64 32.14
N PHE A 50 -16.00 -10.77 32.07
CA PHE A 50 -16.04 -11.62 30.91
C PHE A 50 -16.75 -10.94 29.72
N LEU A 51 -17.82 -10.20 29.97
CA LEU A 51 -18.50 -9.42 28.93
C LEU A 51 -17.57 -8.35 28.33
N ALA A 52 -16.84 -7.64 29.18
CA ALA A 52 -15.85 -6.66 28.77
C ALA A 52 -14.73 -7.31 27.92
N ALA A 53 -14.24 -8.48 28.34
CA ALA A 53 -13.25 -9.23 27.58
C ALA A 53 -13.77 -9.66 26.19
N ALA A 54 -15.02 -10.12 26.10
CA ALA A 54 -15.65 -10.48 24.82
C ALA A 54 -15.78 -9.29 23.87
N ILE A 55 -16.13 -8.11 24.40
CA ILE A 55 -16.18 -6.87 23.62
C ILE A 55 -14.79 -6.46 23.12
N LEU A 56 -13.75 -6.61 23.96
CA LEU A 56 -12.37 -6.33 23.59
C LEU A 56 -11.83 -7.24 22.46
N MET A 57 -12.42 -8.42 22.26
CA MET A 57 -12.06 -9.34 21.17
C MET A 57 -12.58 -8.89 19.80
N ILE A 58 -13.62 -8.03 19.75
CA ILE A 58 -14.29 -7.61 18.50
C ILE A 58 -13.32 -6.96 17.51
N PRO A 59 -12.45 -6.00 17.86
CA PRO A 59 -11.55 -5.38 16.90
C PRO A 59 -10.48 -6.32 16.33
N GLY A 60 -10.36 -7.54 16.87
CA GLY A 60 -9.47 -8.58 16.33
C GLY A 60 -9.91 -9.14 14.96
N TYR A 61 -11.19 -9.12 14.65
CA TYR A 61 -11.72 -9.69 13.41
C TYR A 61 -11.43 -8.83 12.19
N PHE A 62 -11.12 -9.48 11.06
CA PHE A 62 -11.00 -8.82 9.78
C PHE A 62 -11.18 -9.80 8.63
N SER A 63 -11.67 -9.28 7.49
CA SER A 63 -11.75 -10.00 6.23
C SER A 63 -10.67 -9.50 5.28
N GLN A 64 -10.05 -10.41 4.53
CA GLN A 64 -9.00 -10.14 3.55
C GLN A 64 -9.46 -10.61 2.17
N GLU A 65 -9.50 -9.69 1.21
CA GLU A 65 -9.82 -10.00 -0.18
C GLU A 65 -8.57 -10.40 -0.97
N PRO A 66 -8.72 -11.11 -2.12
CA PRO A 66 -7.62 -11.36 -3.03
C PRO A 66 -6.95 -10.06 -3.52
N ASN A 67 -5.63 -10.09 -3.69
CA ASN A 67 -4.83 -8.94 -4.08
C ASN A 67 -4.92 -7.75 -3.12
N GLU A 68 -5.06 -8.03 -1.84
CA GLU A 68 -4.91 -7.09 -0.75
C GLU A 68 -3.85 -7.55 0.21
N ALA A 69 -3.18 -6.60 0.83
CA ALA A 69 -2.23 -6.86 1.91
C ALA A 69 -2.57 -6.01 3.13
N ARG A 70 -2.22 -6.51 4.30
CA ARG A 70 -2.32 -5.75 5.54
C ARG A 70 -0.98 -5.71 6.24
N ALA A 71 -0.44 -4.52 6.39
CA ALA A 71 0.71 -4.29 7.25
C ALA A 71 0.25 -4.32 8.72
N MET A 72 0.79 -5.28 9.47
CA MET A 72 0.50 -5.48 10.88
C MET A 72 1.46 -4.69 11.75
N VAL A 73 0.94 -3.77 12.54
CA VAL A 73 1.72 -2.90 13.42
C VAL A 73 1.24 -3.05 14.85
N PHE A 74 2.14 -3.41 15.75
CA PHE A 74 1.86 -3.56 17.18
C PHE A 74 2.60 -2.48 17.96
N PHE A 75 1.86 -1.55 18.56
CA PHE A 75 2.41 -0.40 19.31
C PHE A 75 3.58 0.29 18.60
N GLY A 76 3.40 0.59 17.30
CA GLY A 76 4.44 1.26 16.48
C GLY A 76 5.50 0.32 15.89
N LYS A 77 5.58 -0.95 16.30
CA LYS A 77 6.52 -1.92 15.74
C LYS A 77 5.87 -2.70 14.61
N TYR A 78 6.50 -2.72 13.44
CA TYR A 78 6.08 -3.55 12.31
C TYR A 78 6.31 -5.04 12.65
N LYS A 79 5.26 -5.85 12.46
CA LYS A 79 5.20 -7.27 12.78
C LYS A 79 5.11 -8.18 11.55
N GLY A 80 5.08 -7.59 10.37
CA GLY A 80 4.99 -8.32 9.11
C GLY A 80 3.76 -7.94 8.30
N THR A 81 3.73 -8.44 7.06
CA THR A 81 2.61 -8.26 6.12
C THR A 81 1.81 -9.55 6.03
N PHE A 82 0.50 -9.41 6.13
CA PHE A 82 -0.46 -10.49 5.97
C PHE A 82 -1.12 -10.41 4.59
N THR A 83 -1.07 -11.51 3.81
CA THR A 83 -1.55 -11.57 2.42
C THR A 83 -2.56 -12.69 2.16
N GLU A 84 -2.79 -13.59 3.13
CA GLU A 84 -3.75 -14.69 2.96
C GLU A 84 -5.18 -14.18 2.87
N THR A 85 -5.96 -14.78 1.99
CA THR A 85 -7.37 -14.42 1.75
C THR A 85 -8.30 -15.19 2.66
N GLY A 86 -9.31 -14.51 3.20
CA GLY A 86 -10.29 -15.15 4.06
C GLY A 86 -10.76 -14.26 5.22
N PHE A 87 -11.37 -14.89 6.19
CA PHE A 87 -11.82 -14.25 7.42
C PHE A 87 -10.97 -14.75 8.58
N PHE A 88 -10.32 -13.82 9.27
CA PHE A 88 -9.32 -14.11 10.31
C PHE A 88 -9.56 -13.30 11.57
N TRP A 89 -9.00 -13.81 12.65
CA TRP A 89 -8.89 -13.12 13.91
C TRP A 89 -7.43 -13.05 14.36
N VAL A 90 -7.00 -11.87 14.77
CA VAL A 90 -5.66 -11.60 15.32
C VAL A 90 -5.79 -10.78 16.59
N ASN A 91 -4.69 -10.55 17.27
CA ASN A 91 -4.66 -9.73 18.48
C ASN A 91 -5.40 -8.40 18.27
N PRO A 92 -6.41 -8.07 19.10
CA PRO A 92 -7.23 -6.86 18.95
C PRO A 92 -6.45 -5.55 19.07
N PHE A 93 -5.31 -5.53 19.76
CA PHE A 93 -4.45 -4.35 19.88
C PHE A 93 -3.56 -4.09 18.68
N MET A 94 -3.65 -4.94 17.65
CA MET A 94 -2.87 -4.79 16.44
C MET A 94 -3.54 -3.80 15.48
N ASN A 95 -2.77 -2.80 15.06
CA ASN A 95 -3.18 -1.88 14.00
C ASN A 95 -2.97 -2.55 12.63
N LYS A 96 -4.05 -2.64 11.87
CA LYS A 96 -4.12 -3.33 10.57
C LYS A 96 -4.23 -2.30 9.46
N LYS A 97 -3.13 -1.98 8.78
CA LYS A 97 -3.11 -1.02 7.68
C LYS A 97 -3.31 -1.76 6.36
N LYS A 98 -4.50 -1.63 5.78
CA LYS A 98 -4.88 -2.28 4.51
C LYS A 98 -4.30 -1.53 3.32
N LEU A 99 -3.77 -2.27 2.35
CA LEU A 99 -3.24 -1.82 1.06
C LEU A 99 -3.80 -2.67 -0.07
N SER A 100 -3.93 -2.10 -1.26
CA SER A 100 -4.29 -2.83 -2.47
C SER A 100 -3.03 -3.19 -3.26
N LEU A 101 -2.91 -4.47 -3.65
CA LEU A 101 -1.85 -4.97 -4.54
C LEU A 101 -2.33 -5.11 -5.99
N ARG A 102 -3.55 -4.64 -6.28
CA ARG A 102 -4.14 -4.69 -7.62
C ARG A 102 -3.38 -3.74 -8.54
N ALA A 103 -3.15 -4.16 -9.78
CA ALA A 103 -2.60 -3.29 -10.80
C ALA A 103 -3.56 -2.13 -11.08
N ARG A 104 -3.00 -0.95 -11.32
CA ARG A 104 -3.71 0.29 -11.64
C ARG A 104 -3.14 0.92 -12.88
N ASN A 105 -4.00 1.51 -13.68
CA ASN A 105 -3.60 2.31 -14.83
C ASN A 105 -3.45 3.77 -14.38
N LEU A 106 -2.39 4.40 -14.83
CA LEU A 106 -2.13 5.82 -14.70
C LEU A 106 -1.96 6.40 -16.10
N ASP A 107 -2.85 7.29 -16.45
CA ASP A 107 -2.77 8.08 -17.67
C ASP A 107 -2.22 9.47 -17.33
N ILE A 108 -1.09 9.80 -17.92
CA ILE A 108 -0.41 11.06 -17.71
C ILE A 108 -0.64 11.94 -18.93
N GLU A 109 -1.25 13.11 -18.70
CA GLU A 109 -1.45 14.10 -19.75
C GLU A 109 -0.13 14.43 -20.45
N PRO A 110 -0.16 14.70 -21.78
CA PRO A 110 1.05 15.00 -22.52
C PRO A 110 1.82 16.17 -21.92
N ILE A 111 3.07 15.95 -21.55
CA ILE A 111 3.97 16.97 -21.04
C ILE A 111 4.91 17.47 -22.12
N LYS A 112 5.23 18.76 -22.07
CA LYS A 112 6.22 19.36 -22.95
C LYS A 112 7.61 19.06 -22.42
N VAL A 113 8.41 18.39 -23.23
CA VAL A 113 9.82 18.05 -22.95
C VAL A 113 10.69 18.47 -24.13
N ASN A 114 11.98 18.63 -23.89
CA ASN A 114 12.94 18.86 -24.97
C ASN A 114 13.66 17.54 -25.29
N ASP A 115 13.84 17.27 -26.57
CA ASP A 115 14.66 16.16 -27.04
C ASP A 115 16.17 16.45 -26.87
N LYS A 116 17.03 15.50 -27.27
CA LYS A 116 18.51 15.62 -27.23
C LYS A 116 19.04 16.84 -27.98
N ILE A 117 18.32 17.29 -29.01
CA ILE A 117 18.73 18.41 -29.87
C ILE A 117 18.17 19.74 -29.33
N GLY A 118 17.20 19.70 -28.41
CA GLY A 118 16.52 20.84 -27.83
C GLY A 118 15.17 21.18 -28.47
N ASN A 119 14.65 20.30 -29.33
CA ASN A 119 13.33 20.49 -29.94
C ASN A 119 12.24 20.24 -28.87
N PRO A 120 11.25 21.12 -28.74
CA PRO A 120 10.13 20.90 -27.84
C PRO A 120 9.15 19.89 -28.43
N ILE A 121 8.92 18.79 -27.74
CA ILE A 121 7.96 17.73 -28.10
C ILE A 121 6.94 17.54 -27.00
N LEU A 122 5.76 16.99 -27.36
CA LEU A 122 4.72 16.62 -26.43
C LEU A 122 4.66 15.09 -26.34
N ILE A 123 4.88 14.55 -25.14
CA ILE A 123 4.86 13.11 -24.90
C ILE A 123 3.81 12.80 -23.83
N GLY A 124 2.86 11.91 -24.15
CA GLY A 124 1.92 11.29 -23.21
C GLY A 124 2.46 9.93 -22.77
N LEU A 125 2.14 9.54 -21.53
CA LEU A 125 2.55 8.27 -20.96
C LEU A 125 1.35 7.56 -20.34
N VAL A 126 1.16 6.28 -20.71
CA VAL A 126 0.21 5.38 -20.04
C VAL A 126 1.02 4.32 -19.30
N LEU A 127 0.85 4.25 -17.99
CA LEU A 127 1.62 3.38 -17.10
C LEU A 127 0.69 2.43 -16.35
N VAL A 128 1.06 1.15 -16.28
CA VAL A 128 0.43 0.17 -15.39
C VAL A 128 1.36 -0.10 -14.22
N TRP A 129 0.90 0.16 -13.02
CA TRP A 129 1.71 0.01 -11.82
C TRP A 129 0.99 -0.78 -10.72
N LYS A 130 1.74 -1.38 -9.81
CA LYS A 130 1.23 -2.06 -8.62
C LYS A 130 2.23 -1.97 -7.47
N LEU A 131 1.74 -2.04 -6.24
CA LEU A 131 2.61 -2.15 -5.06
C LEU A 131 3.24 -3.54 -5.01
N LYS A 132 4.56 -3.60 -4.83
CA LYS A 132 5.34 -4.84 -4.68
C LYS A 132 5.76 -5.06 -3.24
N ASP A 133 6.20 -4.01 -2.54
CA ASP A 133 6.70 -4.04 -1.16
C ASP A 133 5.81 -3.17 -0.27
N THR A 134 5.08 -3.81 0.65
CA THR A 134 4.14 -3.11 1.53
C THR A 134 4.85 -2.38 2.66
N TYR A 135 6.03 -2.88 3.09
CA TYR A 135 6.82 -2.21 4.12
C TYR A 135 7.34 -0.86 3.62
N LYS A 136 8.01 -0.86 2.46
CA LYS A 136 8.51 0.36 1.86
C LYS A 136 7.38 1.36 1.60
N ALA A 137 6.29 0.89 1.00
CA ALA A 137 5.13 1.73 0.72
C ALA A 137 4.54 2.39 1.97
N MET A 138 4.56 1.72 3.12
CA MET A 138 3.93 2.24 4.33
C MET A 138 4.84 3.05 5.25
N PHE A 139 6.15 2.84 5.19
CA PHE A 139 7.09 3.37 6.18
C PHE A 139 8.27 4.12 5.59
N GLU A 140 8.58 3.94 4.31
CA GLU A 140 9.68 4.62 3.64
C GLU A 140 9.17 5.72 2.68
N ILE A 141 8.01 5.50 2.03
CA ILE A 141 7.42 6.50 1.15
C ILE A 141 6.46 7.38 1.96
N ASP A 142 6.79 8.64 2.12
CA ASP A 142 5.90 9.63 2.74
C ASP A 142 4.87 10.17 1.73
N ALA A 143 4.00 9.27 1.30
CA ALA A 143 2.90 9.63 0.40
C ALA A 143 1.84 10.54 1.06
N GLN A 144 1.89 10.71 2.40
CA GLN A 144 0.94 11.55 3.13
C GLN A 144 1.21 13.03 2.92
N THR A 145 2.47 13.43 2.82
CA THR A 145 2.88 14.81 2.56
C THR A 145 2.43 15.32 1.20
N MET A 146 2.28 14.43 0.22
CA MET A 146 1.78 14.80 -1.12
C MET A 146 0.26 14.94 -1.18
N ALA A 147 -0.49 14.22 -0.33
CA ALA A 147 -1.94 14.30 -0.24
C ALA A 147 -2.41 15.57 0.49
N ASP A 148 -1.65 16.09 1.46
CA ASP A 148 -1.99 17.29 2.23
C ASP A 148 -1.99 18.57 1.39
N ASN A 149 -1.28 18.62 0.26
CA ASN A 149 -1.28 19.77 -0.66
C ASN A 149 -2.65 19.98 -1.37
N LYS A 150 -3.59 19.05 -1.27
CA LYS A 150 -4.95 19.18 -1.85
C LYS A 150 -6.06 19.44 -0.82
N GLY A 151 -5.72 19.84 0.42
CA GLY A 151 -6.66 20.48 1.37
C GLY A 151 -7.75 19.59 1.98
N THR A 152 -7.61 18.26 1.99
CA THR A 152 -8.58 17.35 2.60
C THR A 152 -7.90 16.35 3.54
N GLY A 153 -7.63 16.80 4.76
CA GLY A 153 -6.93 16.03 5.81
C GLY A 153 -7.62 14.74 6.30
N GLN A 154 -8.67 14.26 5.65
CA GLN A 154 -9.37 13.01 5.99
C GLN A 154 -9.19 11.89 4.96
N MET A 155 -8.66 12.16 3.76
CA MET A 155 -8.55 11.15 2.70
C MET A 155 -7.43 10.12 2.92
N SER A 156 -6.41 10.44 3.72
CA SER A 156 -5.25 9.56 3.95
C SER A 156 -5.54 8.34 4.84
N VAL A 157 -6.64 8.34 5.57
CA VAL A 157 -7.01 7.25 6.50
C VAL A 157 -7.65 6.07 5.77
N THR A 158 -8.30 6.30 4.64
CA THR A 158 -8.93 5.25 3.84
C THR A 158 -7.94 4.55 2.92
N VAL A 159 -8.24 3.30 2.50
CA VAL A 159 -7.43 2.57 1.51
C VAL A 159 -7.35 3.36 0.20
N ALA A 160 -8.47 3.91 -0.26
CA ALA A 160 -8.53 4.73 -1.47
C ALA A 160 -7.64 5.98 -1.38
N GLY A 161 -7.68 6.70 -0.26
CA GLY A 161 -6.84 7.88 -0.05
C GLY A 161 -5.35 7.57 -0.08
N ARG A 162 -4.93 6.46 0.55
CA ARG A 162 -3.53 6.01 0.48
C ARG A 162 -3.12 5.62 -0.93
N MET A 163 -3.98 4.90 -1.65
CA MET A 163 -3.66 4.49 -3.02
C MET A 163 -3.60 5.68 -3.98
N ASN A 164 -4.40 6.71 -3.78
CA ASN A 164 -4.32 7.95 -4.56
C ASN A 164 -3.02 8.72 -4.25
N ALA A 165 -2.57 8.74 -2.99
CA ALA A 165 -1.28 9.33 -2.65
C ALA A 165 -0.10 8.61 -3.31
N PHE A 166 -0.13 7.28 -3.40
CA PHE A 166 0.85 6.51 -4.17
C PHE A 166 0.77 6.79 -5.67
N GLU A 167 -0.43 6.95 -6.20
CA GLU A 167 -0.64 7.31 -7.60
C GLU A 167 -0.06 8.69 -7.94
N ASP A 168 -0.29 9.68 -7.08
CA ASP A 168 0.33 11.01 -7.23
C ASP A 168 1.87 10.93 -7.14
N PHE A 169 2.42 10.09 -6.25
CA PHE A 169 3.86 9.84 -6.17
C PHE A 169 4.40 9.22 -7.46
N VAL A 170 3.77 8.14 -7.96
CA VAL A 170 4.15 7.48 -9.22
C VAL A 170 4.07 8.47 -10.38
N ARG A 171 3.05 9.32 -10.44
CA ARG A 171 2.88 10.37 -11.47
C ARG A 171 4.08 11.31 -11.51
N VAL A 172 4.48 11.85 -10.37
CA VAL A 172 5.62 12.78 -10.28
C VAL A 172 6.92 12.12 -10.69
N GLN A 173 7.17 10.88 -10.26
CA GLN A 173 8.37 10.13 -10.65
C GLN A 173 8.37 9.79 -12.15
N SER A 174 7.20 9.47 -12.69
CA SER A 174 7.06 9.18 -14.13
C SER A 174 7.32 10.41 -14.99
N ASP A 175 6.87 11.60 -14.58
CA ASP A 175 7.17 12.85 -15.26
C ASP A 175 8.68 13.13 -15.27
N ALA A 176 9.37 12.89 -14.16
CA ALA A 176 10.80 13.09 -14.05
C ALA A 176 11.58 12.11 -14.94
N ALA A 177 11.24 10.82 -14.88
CA ALA A 177 11.85 9.78 -15.71
C ALA A 177 11.62 10.02 -17.21
N LEU A 178 10.41 10.43 -17.59
CA LEU A 178 10.08 10.74 -18.97
C LEU A 178 10.91 11.90 -19.52
N ARG A 179 11.10 12.98 -18.73
CA ARG A 179 11.95 14.12 -19.12
C ARG A 179 13.41 13.69 -19.31
N GLN A 180 13.90 12.84 -18.42
CA GLN A 180 15.27 12.36 -18.49
C GLN A 180 15.48 11.47 -19.72
N VAL A 181 14.62 10.48 -19.96
CA VAL A 181 14.73 9.59 -21.13
C VAL A 181 14.55 10.37 -22.42
N ALA A 182 13.56 11.27 -22.52
CA ALA A 182 13.36 12.10 -23.71
C ALA A 182 14.59 12.98 -24.05
N GLY A 183 15.29 13.47 -23.03
CA GLY A 183 16.53 14.26 -23.24
C GLY A 183 17.73 13.45 -23.75
N LEU A 184 17.68 12.12 -23.69
CA LEU A 184 18.77 11.24 -24.19
C LEU A 184 18.68 10.99 -25.72
N TYR A 185 17.48 11.07 -26.30
CA TYR A 185 17.20 10.71 -27.68
C TYR A 185 16.73 11.91 -28.50
N ALA A 186 17.12 11.94 -29.78
CA ALA A 186 16.55 12.88 -30.74
C ALA A 186 15.12 12.41 -31.11
N TYR A 187 14.24 13.33 -31.45
CA TYR A 187 12.88 12.98 -31.89
C TYR A 187 12.88 12.25 -33.22
N ASP A 188 13.65 12.73 -34.21
CA ASP A 188 13.72 12.18 -35.56
C ASP A 188 15.18 12.14 -36.00
N ASP A 189 15.48 11.30 -37.03
CA ASP A 189 16.79 11.22 -37.63
C ASP A 189 17.09 12.52 -38.37
N ASN A 190 18.22 13.14 -38.04
CA ASN A 190 18.87 14.03 -38.99
C ASN A 190 19.60 13.15 -40.01
N GLU A 191 19.40 13.40 -41.29
CA GLU A 191 19.89 12.63 -42.44
C GLU A 191 21.39 12.21 -42.44
N ALA A 192 22.15 12.59 -41.41
CA ALA A 192 23.57 12.33 -41.26
C ALA A 192 23.92 11.04 -40.47
N ASN A 193 23.01 10.47 -39.62
CA ASN A 193 23.28 9.30 -38.78
C ASN A 193 22.06 8.39 -38.76
N SER A 194 21.86 7.59 -39.79
CA SER A 194 20.70 6.68 -39.95
C SER A 194 20.69 5.47 -38.98
N ASP A 195 21.69 5.33 -38.11
CA ASP A 195 21.80 4.19 -37.15
C ASP A 195 21.56 4.56 -35.68
N GLU A 196 21.31 5.85 -35.36
CA GLU A 196 20.99 6.22 -33.99
C GLU A 196 19.50 5.99 -33.66
N LEU A 197 19.23 5.42 -32.51
CA LEU A 197 17.87 5.27 -31.98
C LEU A 197 17.23 6.64 -31.76
N THR A 198 16.04 6.82 -32.31
CA THR A 198 15.24 8.04 -32.15
C THR A 198 13.96 7.75 -31.35
N LEU A 199 13.37 8.77 -30.75
CA LEU A 199 12.07 8.63 -30.06
C LEU A 199 10.96 8.10 -30.98
N ARG A 200 11.11 8.29 -32.28
CA ARG A 200 10.15 7.84 -33.27
C ARG A 200 10.38 6.39 -33.72
N SER A 201 11.63 5.94 -33.82
CA SER A 201 12.00 4.61 -34.36
C SER A 201 12.20 3.56 -33.27
N GLY A 202 12.62 3.95 -32.06
CA GLY A 202 13.05 3.06 -30.97
C GLY A 202 11.99 2.79 -29.91
N GLY A 203 10.71 2.68 -30.26
CA GLY A 203 9.60 2.60 -29.31
C GLY A 203 9.76 1.54 -28.22
N ASP A 204 10.15 0.32 -28.58
CA ASP A 204 10.26 -0.78 -27.61
C ASP A 204 11.48 -0.61 -26.68
N GLU A 205 12.65 -0.25 -27.25
CA GLU A 205 13.89 -0.06 -26.46
C GLU A 205 13.79 1.16 -25.54
N ILE A 206 13.11 2.21 -25.99
CA ILE A 206 12.86 3.41 -25.15
C ILE A 206 11.87 3.08 -24.03
N ASN A 207 10.85 2.26 -24.30
CA ASN A 207 9.93 1.80 -23.29
C ASN A 207 10.64 0.93 -22.24
N ASP A 208 11.52 0.02 -22.65
CA ASP A 208 12.32 -0.81 -21.74
C ASP A 208 13.24 0.05 -20.87
N GLN A 209 13.88 1.05 -21.46
CA GLN A 209 14.73 1.98 -20.71
C GLN A 209 13.92 2.83 -19.74
N LEU A 210 12.75 3.32 -20.14
CA LEU A 210 11.83 4.06 -19.28
C LEU A 210 11.34 3.19 -18.13
N GLU A 211 10.99 1.93 -18.41
CA GLU A 211 10.58 0.96 -17.37
C GLU A 211 11.71 0.71 -16.38
N HIS A 212 12.94 0.50 -16.88
CA HIS A 212 14.12 0.31 -16.00
C HIS A 212 14.34 1.53 -15.12
N GLN A 213 14.31 2.72 -15.67
CA GLN A 213 14.51 3.96 -14.94
C GLN A 213 13.40 4.22 -13.92
N LEU A 214 12.14 3.95 -14.29
CA LEU A 214 11.02 4.03 -13.35
C LEU A 214 11.16 3.04 -12.21
N ASN A 215 11.54 1.80 -12.48
CA ASN A 215 11.76 0.79 -11.46
C ASN A 215 12.90 1.19 -10.53
N ASP A 216 13.99 1.73 -11.03
CA ASP A 216 15.11 2.20 -10.23
C ASP A 216 14.71 3.40 -9.36
N CYS A 217 14.02 4.40 -9.92
CA CYS A 217 13.54 5.55 -9.16
C CYS A 217 12.47 5.19 -8.11
N LEU A 218 11.61 4.21 -8.39
CA LEU A 218 10.58 3.75 -7.46
C LEU A 218 11.12 2.79 -6.39
N LEU A 219 12.19 2.04 -6.71
CA LEU A 219 12.86 1.15 -5.76
C LEU A 219 13.89 1.88 -4.89
N TYR A 220 14.53 2.92 -5.41
CA TYR A 220 15.37 3.83 -4.66
C TYR A 220 14.48 4.89 -4.01
N THR A 221 14.05 4.65 -2.81
CA THR A 221 13.54 5.69 -1.92
C THR A 221 14.71 6.55 -1.44
N SER A 222 15.36 7.25 -2.35
CA SER A 222 16.26 8.33 -1.99
C SER A 222 15.41 9.59 -1.82
N PRO A 223 15.60 10.36 -0.76
CA PRO A 223 14.75 11.50 -0.43
C PRO A 223 14.94 12.72 -1.35
N SER A 224 15.61 12.57 -2.48
CA SER A 224 15.84 13.70 -3.39
C SER A 224 15.59 13.33 -4.85
N PRO A 225 14.75 14.11 -5.56
CA PRO A 225 14.63 14.01 -7.01
C PRO A 225 15.93 14.28 -7.78
N ARG A 226 17.00 14.68 -7.07
CA ARG A 226 18.34 14.94 -7.65
C ARG A 226 19.17 13.67 -7.80
N ASP A 227 18.76 12.57 -7.17
CA ASP A 227 19.52 11.30 -7.20
C ASP A 227 19.06 10.37 -8.33
N CYS A 228 18.05 10.78 -9.09
CA CYS A 228 17.63 10.15 -10.36
C CYS A 228 18.25 10.84 -11.59
N SER A 229 19.23 11.75 -11.40
CA SER A 229 19.92 12.45 -12.49
C SER A 229 21.32 11.93 -12.73
#